data_a99d9fcc4151c971e9be887e523feb5c
#
_entry.id   a99d9fcc4151c971e9be887e523feb5c
#
_cell.length_a   1.000
_cell.length_b   1.000
_cell.length_c   1.000
_cell.angle_alpha   90.00
_cell.angle_beta   90.00
_cell.angle_gamma   90.00
#
_symmetry.space_group_name_H-M   'P 1'
#
loop_
_entity.id
_entity.type
_entity.pdbx_description
1 polymer ?
#
loop_
_entity_poly.entity_id
_entity_poly.type
_entity_poly.pdbx_seq_one_letter_code
_entity_poly.pdbx_strand_id
1 'polypeptide(L)'
;ASNVVVDLLDRVETLERSHHWKRLIKQWQEQGKVLDPDLLPKVARMGLGKLDIANDIQRQLDAKHCATTIADPARFMEQLVQSLNCVVTSDGKWLSIDGQHTATVLASLIRAGLVKGVAADNWRDFEVNVLYVETDDLAFARKAFGILNGKGKKQQSAYSDLRTGVY
;
A
#
# COMPACT_ATOMS: atom_id res chain seq x y z
N ALA A 1 27.42 -19.84 11.15
CA ALA A 1 26.22 -20.22 10.45
C ALA A 1 26.34 -19.88 8.97
N SER A 2 26.22 -20.86 8.14
CA SER A 2 26.27 -20.65 6.71
C SER A 2 24.95 -20.04 6.23
N ASN A 3 25.04 -19.03 5.41
CA ASN A 3 23.89 -18.51 4.70
C ASN A 3 23.57 -19.46 3.55
N VAL A 4 22.67 -20.39 3.79
CA VAL A 4 22.24 -21.30 2.74
C VAL A 4 21.12 -20.60 1.96
N VAL A 5 21.40 -20.36 0.68
CA VAL A 5 20.37 -19.88 -0.22
C VAL A 5 19.62 -21.09 -0.76
N VAL A 6 18.33 -21.13 -0.50
CA VAL A 6 17.46 -22.22 -0.93
C VAL A 6 16.69 -21.74 -2.15
N ASP A 7 16.69 -22.53 -3.19
CA ASP A 7 15.92 -22.24 -4.41
C ASP A 7 14.42 -22.28 -4.07
N LEU A 8 13.67 -21.38 -4.67
CA LEU A 8 12.22 -21.35 -4.52
C LEU A 8 11.57 -22.68 -4.93
N LEU A 9 12.08 -23.31 -5.98
CA LEU A 9 11.58 -24.60 -6.41
C LEU A 9 11.67 -25.65 -5.30
N ASP A 10 12.80 -25.69 -4.58
CA ASP A 10 12.98 -26.62 -3.46
C ASP A 10 11.92 -26.38 -2.38
N ARG A 11 11.61 -25.11 -2.11
CA ARG A 11 10.58 -24.76 -1.14
C ARG A 11 9.19 -25.13 -1.64
N VAL A 12 8.91 -24.92 -2.89
CA VAL A 12 7.64 -25.31 -3.51
C VAL A 12 7.47 -26.82 -3.40
N GLU A 13 8.48 -27.58 -3.77
CA GLU A 13 8.42 -29.04 -3.72
C GLU A 13 8.27 -29.54 -2.29
N THR A 14 8.94 -28.88 -1.33
CA THR A 14 8.78 -29.21 0.08
C THR A 14 7.34 -28.98 0.54
N LEU A 15 6.76 -27.84 0.16
CA LEU A 15 5.37 -27.55 0.47
C LEU A 15 4.42 -28.58 -0.14
N GLU A 16 4.65 -28.91 -1.41
CA GLU A 16 3.81 -29.83 -2.16
C GLU A 16 3.85 -31.27 -1.60
N ARG A 17 4.89 -31.61 -0.87
CA ARG A 17 4.97 -32.89 -0.15
C ARG A 17 4.17 -32.88 1.16
N SER A 18 3.81 -31.73 1.66
CA SER A 18 3.04 -31.63 2.90
C SER A 18 1.64 -32.20 2.72
N HIS A 19 1.28 -33.10 3.61
CA HIS A 19 -0.04 -33.72 3.62
C HIS A 19 -1.15 -32.71 3.85
N HIS A 20 -0.90 -31.77 4.75
CA HIS A 20 -1.83 -30.69 5.04
C HIS A 20 -2.05 -29.81 3.80
N TRP A 21 -0.98 -29.46 3.11
CA TRP A 21 -1.05 -28.64 1.91
C TRP A 21 -1.80 -29.35 0.77
N LYS A 22 -1.49 -30.63 0.56
CA LYS A 22 -2.19 -31.42 -0.48
C LYS A 22 -3.70 -31.45 -0.26
N ARG A 23 -4.10 -31.59 1.01
CA ARG A 23 -5.52 -31.61 1.36
C ARG A 23 -6.17 -30.26 1.09
N LEU A 24 -5.48 -29.16 1.41
CA LEU A 24 -5.98 -27.83 1.18
C LEU A 24 -6.15 -27.54 -0.33
N ILE A 25 -5.16 -27.93 -1.12
CA ILE A 25 -5.23 -27.76 -2.58
C ILE A 25 -6.42 -28.56 -3.14
N LYS A 26 -6.61 -29.78 -2.67
CA LYS A 26 -7.74 -30.58 -3.09
C LYS A 26 -9.07 -29.91 -2.75
N GLN A 27 -9.19 -29.33 -1.57
CA GLN A 27 -10.38 -28.58 -1.18
C GLN A 27 -10.65 -27.40 -2.11
N TRP A 28 -9.61 -26.65 -2.45
CA TRP A 28 -9.74 -25.53 -3.37
C TRP A 28 -10.25 -25.99 -4.73
N GLN A 29 -9.68 -27.08 -5.24
CA GLN A 29 -10.10 -27.65 -6.54
C GLN A 29 -11.55 -28.12 -6.50
N GLU A 30 -11.94 -28.79 -5.45
CA GLU A 30 -13.31 -29.29 -5.29
C GLU A 30 -14.34 -28.17 -5.16
N GLN A 31 -13.94 -27.05 -4.54
CA GLN A 31 -14.80 -25.89 -4.32
C GLN A 31 -14.78 -24.93 -5.51
N GLY A 32 -13.97 -25.21 -6.53
CA GLY A 32 -13.82 -24.31 -7.66
C GLY A 32 -13.19 -22.99 -7.32
N LYS A 33 -12.42 -22.92 -6.23
CA LYS A 33 -11.71 -21.70 -5.85
C LYS A 33 -10.52 -21.48 -6.74
N VAL A 34 -10.41 -20.29 -7.27
CA VAL A 34 -9.26 -19.86 -8.04
C VAL A 34 -8.87 -18.45 -7.59
N LEU A 35 -7.60 -18.14 -7.70
CA LEU A 35 -7.12 -16.81 -7.43
C LEU A 35 -7.17 -16.01 -8.73
N ASP A 36 -7.87 -14.89 -8.69
CA ASP A 36 -7.92 -14.00 -9.84
C ASP A 36 -6.76 -13.00 -9.72
N PRO A 37 -5.79 -13.05 -10.65
CA PRO A 37 -4.64 -12.14 -10.57
C PRO A 37 -5.02 -10.66 -10.72
N ASP A 38 -6.17 -10.36 -11.33
CA ASP A 38 -6.63 -8.98 -11.46
C ASP A 38 -7.07 -8.38 -10.12
N LEU A 39 -7.33 -9.22 -9.12
CA LEU A 39 -7.65 -8.77 -7.77
C LEU A 39 -6.40 -8.52 -6.93
N LEU A 40 -5.23 -8.90 -7.42
CA LEU A 40 -4.00 -8.64 -6.71
C LEU A 40 -3.53 -7.21 -6.96
N PRO A 41 -3.06 -6.51 -5.93
CA PRO A 41 -2.51 -5.18 -6.14
C PRO A 41 -1.33 -5.20 -7.10
N LYS A 42 -1.26 -4.19 -7.93
CA LYS A 42 -0.18 -3.97 -8.88
C LYS A 42 0.70 -2.84 -8.38
N VAL A 43 1.93 -2.80 -8.86
CA VAL A 43 2.91 -1.79 -8.48
C VAL A 43 3.13 -0.86 -9.65
N ALA A 44 3.19 0.43 -9.34
CA ALA A 44 3.53 1.45 -10.33
C ALA A 44 4.35 2.55 -9.68
N ARG A 45 5.01 3.36 -10.51
CA ARG A 45 5.61 4.61 -10.07
C ARG A 45 4.86 5.74 -10.74
N MET A 46 4.56 6.78 -9.98
CA MET A 46 3.86 7.92 -10.55
C MET A 46 4.23 9.21 -9.84
N GLY A 47 4.11 10.30 -10.56
CA GLY A 47 4.38 11.62 -10.01
C GLY A 47 3.35 12.01 -8.96
N LEU A 48 3.81 12.70 -7.93
CA LEU A 48 2.92 13.15 -6.84
C LEU A 48 1.74 13.97 -7.35
N GLY A 49 1.92 14.72 -8.42
CA GLY A 49 0.86 15.56 -8.97
C GLY A 49 -0.31 14.82 -9.60
N LYS A 50 -0.15 13.51 -9.82
CA LYS A 50 -1.22 12.68 -10.39
C LYS A 50 -2.11 12.03 -9.33
N LEU A 51 -1.73 12.16 -8.06
CA LEU A 51 -2.49 11.56 -6.98
C LEU A 51 -3.66 12.47 -6.59
N ASP A 52 -4.84 11.90 -6.50
CA ASP A 52 -6.01 12.55 -5.94
C ASP A 52 -6.32 11.94 -4.57
N ILE A 53 -6.97 12.69 -3.71
CA ILE A 53 -7.35 12.24 -2.39
C ILE A 53 -8.82 11.89 -2.39
N ALA A 54 -9.13 10.68 -1.96
CA ALA A 54 -10.51 10.24 -1.82
C ALA A 54 -11.05 10.74 -0.47
N ASN A 55 -11.64 11.93 -0.48
CA ASN A 55 -12.08 12.61 0.73
C ASN A 55 -13.11 11.84 1.55
N ASP A 56 -13.86 10.98 0.92
CA ASP A 56 -14.89 10.18 1.58
C ASP A 56 -14.32 8.99 2.35
N ILE A 57 -13.08 8.62 2.09
CA ILE A 57 -12.46 7.47 2.75
C ILE A 57 -11.18 7.82 3.51
N GLN A 58 -10.64 9.02 3.35
CA GLN A 58 -9.46 9.47 4.10
C GLN A 58 -9.84 10.54 5.10
N ARG A 59 -9.07 10.55 6.18
CA ARG A 59 -9.21 11.58 7.20
C ARG A 59 -8.81 12.93 6.62
N GLN A 60 -9.36 13.98 7.19
CA GLN A 60 -8.91 15.32 6.90
C GLN A 60 -7.44 15.49 7.24
N LEU A 61 -6.79 16.39 6.56
CA LEU A 61 -5.39 16.69 6.80
C LEU A 61 -5.20 17.20 8.24
N ASP A 62 -4.23 16.60 8.91
CA ASP A 62 -3.86 16.96 10.27
C ASP A 62 -2.43 17.49 10.24
N ALA A 63 -2.28 18.83 10.31
CA ALA A 63 -0.98 19.47 10.27
C ALA A 63 -0.10 19.08 11.45
N LYS A 64 -0.71 18.85 12.61
CA LYS A 64 0.01 18.42 13.79
C LYS A 64 0.63 17.04 13.61
N HIS A 65 -0.13 16.14 13.04
CA HIS A 65 0.36 14.81 12.71
C HIS A 65 1.49 14.86 11.69
N CYS A 66 1.37 15.70 10.68
CA CYS A 66 2.43 15.89 9.69
C CYS A 66 3.72 16.42 10.34
N ALA A 67 3.61 17.38 11.23
CA ALA A 67 4.77 17.91 11.95
C ALA A 67 5.44 16.82 12.81
N THR A 68 4.64 16.02 13.48
CA THR A 68 5.15 14.88 14.27
C THR A 68 5.87 13.87 13.40
N THR A 69 5.37 13.63 12.19
CA THR A 69 5.96 12.69 11.25
C THR A 69 7.40 13.08 10.89
N ILE A 70 7.64 14.36 10.59
CA ILE A 70 8.98 14.79 10.20
C ILE A 70 9.90 15.03 11.39
N ALA A 71 9.36 15.06 12.60
CA ALA A 71 10.18 15.18 13.79
C ALA A 71 11.08 13.96 14.02
N ASP A 72 10.71 12.81 13.43
CA ASP A 72 11.52 11.60 13.44
C ASP A 72 11.87 11.23 11.99
N PRO A 73 13.00 11.72 11.47
CA PRO A 73 13.37 11.48 10.07
C PRO A 73 13.50 9.99 9.71
N ALA A 74 13.99 9.17 10.62
CA ALA A 74 14.13 7.74 10.35
C ALA A 74 12.78 7.08 10.14
N ARG A 75 11.81 7.42 10.97
CA ARG A 75 10.45 6.93 10.84
C ARG A 75 9.78 7.41 9.56
N PHE A 76 10.03 8.68 9.20
CA PHE A 76 9.49 9.22 7.96
C PHE A 76 10.06 8.48 6.75
N MET A 77 11.36 8.18 6.76
CA MET A 77 11.98 7.40 5.69
C MET A 77 11.37 6.01 5.58
N GLU A 78 11.06 5.37 6.71
CA GLU A 78 10.36 4.09 6.68
C GLU A 78 8.99 4.20 6.00
N GLN A 79 8.27 5.27 6.26
CA GLN A 79 6.98 5.50 5.62
C GLN A 79 7.12 5.73 4.12
N LEU A 80 8.18 6.41 3.69
CA LEU A 80 8.44 6.64 2.27
C LEU A 80 8.80 5.35 1.52
N VAL A 81 9.44 4.41 2.19
CA VAL A 81 9.76 3.11 1.60
C VAL A 81 8.49 2.30 1.35
N GLN A 82 7.49 2.47 2.20
CA GLN A 82 6.20 1.83 1.98
C GLN A 82 5.48 2.51 0.83
N SER A 83 4.89 1.70 -0.04
CA SER A 83 4.13 2.23 -1.16
C SER A 83 2.84 2.88 -0.70
N LEU A 84 2.42 3.93 -1.39
CA LEU A 84 1.09 4.48 -1.22
C LEU A 84 0.06 3.51 -1.79
N ASN A 85 -1.10 3.46 -1.18
CA ASN A 85 -2.18 2.59 -1.65
C ASN A 85 -3.20 3.43 -2.44
N CYS A 86 -3.43 3.03 -3.68
CA CYS A 86 -4.28 3.77 -4.61
C CYS A 86 -5.34 2.87 -5.25
N VAL A 87 -6.39 3.51 -5.68
CA VAL A 87 -7.40 2.92 -6.56
C VAL A 87 -7.34 3.63 -7.89
N VAL A 88 -7.35 2.87 -8.97
CA VAL A 88 -7.50 3.43 -10.32
C VAL A 88 -8.93 3.18 -10.75
N THR A 89 -9.67 4.25 -10.94
CA THR A 89 -11.06 4.18 -11.38
C THR A 89 -11.14 4.05 -12.89
N SER A 90 -12.31 3.67 -13.40
CA SER A 90 -12.51 3.48 -14.84
C SER A 90 -12.33 4.76 -15.65
N ASP A 91 -12.47 5.92 -15.01
CA ASP A 91 -12.22 7.22 -15.66
C ASP A 91 -10.75 7.66 -15.55
N GLY A 92 -9.87 6.77 -15.08
CA GLY A 92 -8.43 7.01 -15.08
C GLY A 92 -7.90 7.81 -13.89
N LYS A 93 -8.71 8.04 -12.88
CA LYS A 93 -8.25 8.74 -11.68
C LYS A 93 -7.47 7.83 -10.75
N TRP A 94 -6.41 8.36 -10.16
CA TRP A 94 -5.58 7.69 -9.19
C TRP A 94 -5.90 8.23 -7.81
N LEU A 95 -6.78 7.56 -7.11
CA LEU A 95 -7.24 7.98 -5.79
C LEU A 95 -6.38 7.36 -4.71
N SER A 96 -5.67 8.18 -3.96
CA SER A 96 -4.95 7.71 -2.78
C SER A 96 -5.96 7.37 -1.68
N ILE A 97 -5.94 6.15 -1.21
CA ILE A 97 -6.81 5.70 -0.13
C ILE A 97 -6.05 5.51 1.18
N ASP A 98 -4.73 5.58 1.11
CA ASP A 98 -3.87 5.49 2.29
C ASP A 98 -2.57 6.23 1.98
N GLY A 99 -1.98 6.82 3.00
CA GLY A 99 -0.70 7.53 2.86
C GLY A 99 -0.82 8.99 2.46
N GLN A 100 -2.00 9.59 2.57
CA GLN A 100 -2.17 11.00 2.18
C GLN A 100 -1.26 11.95 2.97
N HIS A 101 -1.04 11.69 4.26
CA HIS A 101 -0.18 12.54 5.07
C HIS A 101 1.27 12.44 4.62
N THR A 102 1.73 11.23 4.33
CA THR A 102 3.10 11.01 3.83
C THR A 102 3.31 11.71 2.50
N ALA A 103 2.39 11.58 1.55
CA ALA A 103 2.48 12.24 0.26
C ALA A 103 2.45 13.77 0.41
N THR A 104 1.58 14.29 1.25
CA THR A 104 1.46 15.71 1.50
C THR A 104 2.74 16.28 2.12
N VAL A 105 3.30 15.59 3.11
CA VAL A 105 4.54 16.00 3.76
C VAL A 105 5.68 16.01 2.75
N LEU A 106 5.82 14.95 1.95
CA LEU A 106 6.87 14.87 0.95
C LEU A 106 6.75 16.00 -0.07
N ALA A 107 5.57 16.24 -0.61
CA ALA A 107 5.35 17.33 -1.56
C ALA A 107 5.72 18.69 -0.95
N SER A 108 5.34 18.93 0.29
CA SER A 108 5.66 20.17 0.98
C SER A 108 7.16 20.33 1.20
N LEU A 109 7.85 19.27 1.56
CA LEU A 109 9.32 19.32 1.74
C LEU A 109 10.01 19.62 0.42
N ILE A 110 9.56 19.06 -0.69
CA ILE A 110 10.12 19.35 -2.01
C ILE A 110 9.90 20.82 -2.35
N ARG A 111 8.69 21.34 -2.14
CA ARG A 111 8.36 22.75 -2.42
C ARG A 111 9.15 23.73 -1.55
N ALA A 112 9.55 23.29 -0.37
CA ALA A 112 10.38 24.10 0.52
C ALA A 112 11.87 24.02 0.16
N GLY A 113 12.25 23.23 -0.87
CA GLY A 113 13.65 23.06 -1.25
C GLY A 113 14.45 22.18 -0.29
N LEU A 114 13.77 21.33 0.46
CA LEU A 114 14.40 20.51 1.51
C LEU A 114 14.67 19.07 1.06
N VAL A 115 14.51 18.78 -0.22
CA VAL A 115 14.86 17.47 -0.77
C VAL A 115 16.04 17.64 -1.72
N LYS A 116 17.17 17.07 -1.36
CA LYS A 116 18.42 17.22 -2.09
C LYS A 116 18.27 16.76 -3.52
N GLY A 117 18.69 17.61 -4.46
CA GLY A 117 18.70 17.26 -5.88
C GLY A 117 17.35 17.39 -6.57
N VAL A 118 16.33 17.85 -5.88
CA VAL A 118 14.99 18.02 -6.44
C VAL A 118 14.61 19.49 -6.38
N ALA A 119 14.31 20.08 -7.54
CA ALA A 119 13.87 21.47 -7.62
C ALA A 119 12.44 21.60 -7.06
N ALA A 120 12.19 22.68 -6.33
CA ALA A 120 10.89 22.91 -5.72
C ALA A 120 9.75 22.88 -6.73
N ASP A 121 9.98 23.42 -7.92
CA ASP A 121 8.97 23.48 -8.99
C ASP A 121 8.63 22.11 -9.59
N ASN A 122 9.49 21.10 -9.38
CA ASN A 122 9.31 19.77 -9.94
C ASN A 122 8.60 18.82 -8.98
N TRP A 123 8.00 19.32 -7.93
CA TRP A 123 7.37 18.46 -6.93
C TRP A 123 6.28 17.55 -7.52
N ARG A 124 5.58 17.99 -8.56
CA ARG A 124 4.53 17.20 -9.20
C ARG A 124 5.08 15.99 -9.94
N ASP A 125 6.29 16.13 -10.47
CA ASP A 125 6.92 15.08 -11.28
C ASP A 125 7.75 14.12 -10.44
N PHE A 126 7.91 14.41 -9.14
CA PHE A 126 8.65 13.53 -8.27
C PHE A 126 7.87 12.23 -8.10
N GLU A 127 8.50 11.12 -8.49
CA GLU A 127 7.84 9.83 -8.54
C GLU A 127 7.90 9.09 -7.21
N VAL A 128 6.81 8.46 -6.85
CA VAL A 128 6.69 7.60 -5.69
C VAL A 128 6.15 6.24 -6.11
N ASN A 129 6.42 5.24 -5.29
CA ASN A 129 5.87 3.90 -5.50
C ASN A 129 4.44 3.86 -5.01
N VAL A 130 3.57 3.25 -5.81
CA VAL A 130 2.18 3.03 -5.43
C VAL A 130 1.81 1.56 -5.63
N LEU A 131 1.02 1.05 -4.71
CA LEU A 131 0.26 -0.18 -4.91
C LEU A 131 -1.14 0.23 -5.33
N TYR A 132 -1.68 -0.38 -6.36
CA TYR A 132 -3.00 -0.01 -6.83
C TYR A 132 -3.85 -1.20 -7.22
N VAL A 133 -5.14 -1.04 -7.10
CA VAL A 133 -6.13 -1.95 -7.67
C VAL A 133 -7.01 -1.16 -8.62
N GLU A 134 -7.46 -1.80 -9.69
CA GLU A 134 -8.34 -1.19 -10.67
C GLU A 134 -9.78 -1.58 -10.34
N THR A 135 -10.55 -0.61 -9.86
CA THR A 135 -11.94 -0.84 -9.52
C THR A 135 -12.65 0.49 -9.30
N ASP A 136 -13.93 0.53 -9.56
CA ASP A 136 -14.78 1.65 -9.18
C ASP A 136 -15.42 1.44 -7.81
N ASP A 137 -15.23 0.27 -7.22
CA ASP A 137 -15.74 -0.06 -5.90
C ASP A 137 -14.72 0.30 -4.83
N LEU A 138 -14.87 1.47 -4.24
CA LEU A 138 -13.94 1.95 -3.21
C LEU A 138 -13.99 1.12 -1.93
N ALA A 139 -15.15 0.55 -1.62
CA ALA A 139 -15.28 -0.33 -0.47
C ALA A 139 -14.47 -1.61 -0.67
N PHE A 140 -14.51 -2.19 -1.87
CA PHE A 140 -13.69 -3.35 -2.22
C PHE A 140 -12.19 -3.01 -2.09
N ALA A 141 -11.78 -1.87 -2.62
CA ALA A 141 -10.38 -1.46 -2.57
C ALA A 141 -9.89 -1.28 -1.14
N ARG A 142 -10.67 -0.61 -0.32
CA ARG A 142 -10.35 -0.42 1.08
C ARG A 142 -10.21 -1.76 1.81
N LYS A 143 -11.11 -2.67 1.55
CA LYS A 143 -11.07 -4.00 2.13
C LYS A 143 -9.84 -4.78 1.68
N ALA A 144 -9.52 -4.73 0.38
CA ALA A 144 -8.35 -5.41 -0.17
C ALA A 144 -7.07 -4.90 0.51
N PHE A 145 -6.90 -3.58 0.62
CA PHE A 145 -5.72 -3.03 1.28
C PHE A 145 -5.74 -3.26 2.79
N GLY A 146 -6.90 -3.29 3.40
CA GLY A 146 -7.03 -3.64 4.80
C GLY A 146 -6.52 -5.04 5.10
N ILE A 147 -6.83 -6.01 4.25
CA ILE A 147 -6.33 -7.37 4.37
C ILE A 147 -4.82 -7.41 4.21
N LEU A 148 -4.29 -6.74 3.17
CA LEU A 148 -2.86 -6.71 2.91
C LEU A 148 -2.06 -6.14 4.06
N ASN A 149 -2.57 -5.11 4.71
CA ASN A 149 -1.88 -4.41 5.77
C ASN A 149 -2.29 -4.85 7.17
N GLY A 150 -3.28 -5.76 7.26
CA GLY A 150 -3.97 -6.04 8.50
C GLY A 150 -3.07 -6.37 9.67
N LYS A 151 -2.13 -7.28 9.49
CA LYS A 151 -1.25 -7.68 10.58
C LYS A 151 -0.17 -6.65 10.87
N GLY A 152 0.42 -6.08 9.84
CA GLY A 152 1.45 -5.07 9.99
C GLY A 152 0.94 -3.80 10.65
N LYS A 153 -0.36 -3.56 10.56
CA LYS A 153 -1.01 -2.38 11.11
C LYS A 153 -1.96 -2.71 12.25
N LYS A 154 -1.68 -3.75 12.99
CA LYS A 154 -2.64 -4.21 13.98
C LYS A 154 -2.94 -3.17 15.06
N GLN A 155 -1.94 -2.46 15.54
CA GLN A 155 -2.16 -1.36 16.49
C GLN A 155 -2.89 -0.21 15.83
N GLN A 156 -2.61 0.02 14.58
CA GLN A 156 -3.33 0.99 13.78
C GLN A 156 -4.69 0.47 13.37
N SER A 157 -4.84 -0.85 13.23
CA SER A 157 -6.11 -1.38 12.78
C SER A 157 -7.20 -1.23 13.81
N ALA A 158 -6.89 -1.30 15.10
CA ALA A 158 -7.88 -0.96 16.10
C ALA A 158 -8.43 0.45 15.87
N TYR A 159 -7.54 1.38 15.58
CA TYR A 159 -7.87 2.73 15.23
C TYR A 159 -8.53 2.81 13.85
N SER A 160 -7.96 2.12 12.88
CA SER A 160 -8.50 2.12 11.52
C SER A 160 -9.86 1.47 11.44
N ASP A 161 -10.06 0.41 12.18
CA ASP A 161 -11.34 -0.29 12.25
C ASP A 161 -12.41 0.62 12.77
N LEU A 162 -12.11 1.36 13.82
CA LEU A 162 -13.04 2.35 14.36
C LEU A 162 -13.28 3.49 13.37
N ARG A 163 -12.22 3.96 12.73
CA ARG A 163 -12.28 5.09 11.80
C ARG A 163 -13.06 4.75 10.55
N THR A 164 -12.82 3.58 9.98
CA THR A 164 -13.47 3.17 8.74
C THR A 164 -14.77 2.42 8.97
N GLY A 165 -14.95 1.87 10.15
CA GLY A 165 -16.08 1.03 10.46
C GLY A 165 -16.14 -0.24 9.64
N VAL A 166 -15.01 -0.73 9.14
CA VAL A 166 -14.97 -1.79 8.16
C VAL A 166 -14.44 -3.09 8.71
N TYR A 167 -13.47 -3.00 9.54
CA TYR A 167 -12.76 -4.20 9.94
C TYR A 167 -13.42 -4.91 11.05
#